data_d36bd7c7fb2d2984995af2b3f2e01234
#
_entry.id   d36bd7c7fb2d2984995af2b3f2e01234
#
_cell.length_a   1.000
_cell.length_b   1.000
_cell.length_c   1.000
_cell.angle_alpha   90.00
_cell.angle_beta   90.00
_cell.angle_gamma   90.00
#
_symmetry.space_group_name_H-M   'P 1'
#
loop_
_entity.id
_entity.type
_entity.pdbx_description
1 polymer ?
#
loop_
_entity_poly.entity_id
_entity_poly.type
_entity_poly.pdbx_seq_one_letter_code
_entity_poly.pdbx_strand_id
1 'polypeptide(L)' 'MSELPMLTAEAKLAEIKRLYFSTTERTIQQDLAKAVNLLKSMASEDERERAAVYMDGLAQMRSDWARKKR' A
#
# COMPACT_ATOMS: atom_id res chain seq x y z
N MET A 1 9.03 17.95 -14.99
CA MET A 1 8.45 17.72 -14.74
C MET A 1 7.90 17.39 -14.44
N SER A 2 7.69 17.19 -14.26
CA SER A 2 7.08 16.60 -14.04
C SER A 2 6.24 16.58 -13.25
N GLU A 3 5.45 17.06 -13.05
CA GLU A 3 4.59 16.87 -12.36
C GLU A 3 3.94 15.87 -12.58
N LEU A 4 3.59 15.29 -11.75
CA LEU A 4 2.92 14.19 -11.94
C LEU A 4 1.56 14.45 -12.08
N PRO A 5 0.91 13.93 -12.99
CA PRO A 5 -0.51 14.01 -13.09
C PRO A 5 -1.13 13.22 -11.98
N MET A 6 -2.39 13.42 -11.75
CA MET A 6 -3.09 12.61 -10.82
C MET A 6 -3.06 11.19 -11.27
N LEU A 7 -2.79 10.30 -10.38
CA LEU A 7 -2.81 8.89 -10.69
C LEU A 7 -4.22 8.40 -10.88
N THR A 8 -4.39 7.51 -11.84
CA THR A 8 -5.69 6.85 -11.99
C THR A 8 -5.88 5.84 -10.90
N ALA A 9 -7.10 5.37 -10.73
CA ALA A 9 -7.38 4.34 -9.75
C ALA A 9 -6.56 3.09 -10.02
N GLU A 10 -6.44 2.73 -11.28
CA GLU A 10 -5.66 1.56 -11.63
C GLU A 10 -4.19 1.74 -11.29
N ALA A 11 -3.66 2.92 -11.53
CA ALA A 11 -2.27 3.19 -11.22
C ALA A 11 -2.03 3.14 -9.72
N LYS A 12 -2.98 3.65 -8.94
CA LYS A 12 -2.87 3.60 -7.49
C LYS A 12 -2.89 2.17 -6.99
N LEU A 13 -3.78 1.37 -7.53
CA LEU A 13 -3.86 -0.03 -7.14
C LEU A 13 -2.58 -0.76 -7.52
N ALA A 14 -2.06 -0.50 -8.71
CA ALA A 14 -0.83 -1.13 -9.15
C ALA A 14 0.33 -0.76 -8.23
N GLU A 15 0.37 0.48 -7.77
CA GLU A 15 1.42 0.91 -6.87
C GLU A 15 1.30 0.22 -5.51
N ILE A 16 0.10 0.10 -4.98
CA ILE A 16 -0.10 -0.60 -3.72
C ILE A 16 0.33 -2.06 -3.86
N LYS A 17 -0.03 -2.66 -4.97
CA LYS A 17 0.36 -4.02 -5.25
C LYS A 17 1.87 -4.17 -5.32
N ARG A 18 2.54 -3.22 -5.97
CA ARG A 18 3.98 -3.23 -6.07
C ARG A 18 4.61 -3.13 -4.67
N LEU A 19 4.08 -2.26 -3.84
CA LEU A 19 4.56 -2.14 -2.47
C LEU A 19 4.40 -3.45 -1.72
N TYR A 20 3.26 -4.10 -1.91
CA TYR A 20 2.98 -5.36 -1.24
C TYR A 20 4.01 -6.42 -1.62
N PHE A 21 4.37 -6.50 -2.90
CA PHE A 21 5.28 -7.55 -3.35
C PHE A 21 6.75 -7.21 -3.14
N SER A 22 7.08 -5.94 -2.96
CA SER A 22 8.48 -5.55 -2.82
C SER A 22 8.86 -5.09 -1.43
N THR A 23 7.92 -5.00 -0.52
CA THR A 23 8.22 -4.51 0.81
C THR A 23 9.10 -5.48 1.58
N THR A 24 9.88 -4.96 2.50
CA THR A 24 10.75 -5.77 3.33
C THR A 24 10.53 -5.38 4.78
N GLU A 25 11.14 -6.14 5.66
CA GLU A 25 11.07 -5.86 7.08
C GLU A 25 11.57 -4.46 7.40
N ARG A 26 12.55 -3.99 6.67
CA ARG A 26 13.11 -2.68 6.88
C ARG A 26 12.23 -1.57 6.37
N THR A 27 11.51 -1.79 5.27
CA THR A 27 10.78 -0.72 4.63
C THR A 27 9.28 -0.80 4.84
N ILE A 28 8.81 -1.81 5.58
CA ILE A 28 7.38 -2.05 5.71
C ILE A 28 6.62 -0.84 6.27
N GLN A 29 7.21 -0.13 7.21
CA GLN A 29 6.51 1.00 7.78
C GLN A 29 6.31 2.11 6.78
N GLN A 30 7.34 2.41 6.00
CA GLN A 30 7.24 3.42 4.97
C GLN A 30 6.30 2.98 3.86
N ASP A 31 6.41 1.72 3.49
CA ASP A 31 5.59 1.21 2.40
C ASP A 31 4.12 1.18 2.79
N LEU A 32 3.84 0.80 4.02
CA LEU A 32 2.46 0.81 4.49
C LEU A 32 1.92 2.23 4.52
N ALA A 33 2.72 3.18 4.97
CA ALA A 33 2.28 4.57 5.00
C ALA A 33 1.96 5.08 3.59
N LYS A 34 2.80 4.74 2.62
CA LYS A 34 2.54 5.12 1.24
C LYS A 34 1.27 4.50 0.74
N ALA A 35 1.07 3.22 1.04
CA ALA A 35 -0.12 2.53 0.60
C ALA A 35 -1.37 3.15 1.20
N VAL A 36 -1.32 3.52 2.48
CA VAL A 36 -2.46 4.16 3.13
C VAL A 36 -2.79 5.48 2.45
N ASN A 37 -1.76 6.25 2.11
CA ASN A 37 -1.99 7.52 1.43
C ASN A 37 -2.64 7.32 0.08
N LEU A 38 -2.19 6.31 -0.65
CA LEU A 38 -2.79 6.01 -1.94
C LEU A 38 -4.24 5.59 -1.77
N LEU A 39 -4.50 4.75 -0.77
CA LEU A 39 -5.85 4.30 -0.51
C LEU A 39 -6.77 5.46 -0.19
N LYS A 40 -6.31 6.37 0.64
CA LYS A 40 -7.11 7.51 1.04
C LYS A 40 -7.47 8.40 -0.13
N SER A 41 -6.64 8.39 -1.16
CA SER A 41 -6.89 9.24 -2.31
C SER A 41 -7.81 8.60 -3.34
N MET A 42 -8.22 7.36 -3.10
CA MET A 42 -9.14 6.70 -4.01
C MET A 42 -10.56 7.20 -3.77
N ALA A 43 -11.26 7.45 -4.86
CA ALA A 43 -12.56 8.08 -4.76
C ALA A 43 -13.70 7.10 -4.56
N SER A 44 -13.57 5.90 -5.07
CA SER A 44 -14.68 4.98 -5.03
C SER A 44 -14.46 3.87 -4.02
N GLU A 45 -15.53 3.41 -3.43
CA GLU A 45 -15.49 2.36 -2.46
C GLU A 45 -15.02 1.06 -3.08
N ASP A 46 -15.43 0.83 -4.32
CA ASP A 46 -15.04 -0.34 -5.05
C ASP A 46 -13.52 -0.43 -5.21
N GLU A 47 -12.91 0.70 -5.54
CA GLU A 47 -11.47 0.76 -5.67
C GLU A 47 -10.79 0.49 -4.35
N ARG A 48 -11.32 1.07 -3.29
CA ARG A 48 -10.75 0.87 -1.97
C ARG A 48 -10.85 -0.56 -1.53
N GLU A 49 -11.95 -1.22 -1.87
CA GLU A 49 -12.11 -2.62 -1.51
C GLU A 49 -11.09 -3.49 -2.19
N ARG A 50 -10.80 -3.21 -3.46
CA ARG A 50 -9.79 -3.99 -4.15
C ARG A 50 -8.42 -3.83 -3.55
N ALA A 51 -8.13 -2.62 -3.12
CA ALA A 51 -6.85 -2.34 -2.50
C ALA A 51 -6.76 -2.90 -1.10
N ALA A 52 -7.89 -3.04 -0.43
CA ALA A 52 -7.91 -3.46 0.96
C ALA A 52 -7.26 -4.82 1.17
N VAL A 53 -7.36 -5.69 0.19
CA VAL A 53 -6.74 -7.00 0.27
C VAL A 53 -5.24 -6.86 0.48
N TYR A 54 -4.62 -5.96 -0.28
CA TYR A 54 -3.20 -5.75 -0.18
C TYR A 54 -2.84 -4.98 1.09
N MET A 55 -3.73 -4.09 1.51
CA MET A 55 -3.52 -3.35 2.75
C MET A 55 -3.52 -4.30 3.94
N ASP A 56 -4.44 -5.24 3.94
CA ASP A 56 -4.48 -6.25 5.00
C ASP A 56 -3.19 -7.05 5.02
N GLY A 57 -2.72 -7.43 3.84
CA GLY A 57 -1.48 -8.17 3.74
C GLY A 57 -0.29 -7.40 4.26
N LEU A 58 -0.21 -6.11 3.92
CA LEU A 58 0.88 -5.27 4.40
C LEU A 58 0.83 -5.14 5.93
N ALA A 59 -0.35 -4.92 6.46
CA ALA A 59 -0.50 -4.77 7.90
C ALA A 59 -0.15 -6.08 8.61
N GLN A 60 -0.53 -7.20 8.02
CA GLN A 60 -0.21 -8.49 8.59
C GLN A 60 1.31 -8.74 8.59
N MET A 61 1.97 -8.39 7.50
CA MET A 61 3.41 -8.53 7.43
C MET A 61 4.11 -7.68 8.48
N ARG A 62 3.64 -6.46 8.65
CA ARG A 62 4.23 -5.59 9.66
C ARG A 62 4.09 -6.20 11.05
N SER A 63 2.91 -6.70 11.33
CA SER A 63 2.65 -7.32 12.61
C SER A 63 3.51 -8.56 12.84
N ASP A 64 3.61 -9.39 11.82
CA ASP A 64 4.39 -10.61 11.91
C ASP A 64 5.87 -10.31 12.12
N TRP A 65 6.37 -9.35 11.39
CA TRP A 65 7.79 -8.99 11.51
C TRP A 65 8.09 -8.35 12.85
N ALA A 66 7.16 -7.57 13.37
CA ALA A 66 7.34 -6.97 14.68
C ALA A 66 7.41 -8.05 15.76
N ARG A 67 6.57 -9.06 15.64
CA ARG A 67 6.58 -10.15 16.60
C ARG A 67 7.85 -10.95 16.52
N LYS A 68 8.36 -11.16 15.31
CA LYS A 68 9.54 -11.92 15.14
C LYS A 68 10.78 -11.26 15.72
N LYS A 69 10.76 -9.98 15.82
CA LYS A 69 11.90 -9.26 16.30
C LYS A 69 12.15 -9.41 17.75
N ARG A 70 11.24 -9.97 18.50
CA ARG A 70 11.45 -10.12 19.90
C ARG A 70 12.45 -11.15 20.20
#